data_bfe3bd3b7a964aaa771c2f95c9e31c93
#
_entry.id   bfe3bd3b7a964aaa771c2f95c9e31c93
#
_cell.length_a   1.000
_cell.length_b   1.000
_cell.length_c   1.000
_cell.angle_alpha   90.00
_cell.angle_beta   90.00
_cell.angle_gamma   90.00
#
_symmetry.space_group_name_H-M   'P 1'
#
loop_
_entity.id
_entity.type
_entity.pdbx_description
1 polymer ?
#
loop_
_entity_poly.entity_id
_entity_poly.type
_entity_poly.pdbx_seq_one_letter_code
_entity_poly.pdbx_strand_id
1 'polypeptide(L)'
;MSRKFWWGQRGERRKVHWIRWDDLCRHKNQGWMGFKDLTMFNEAMLAKLAWRLLHDDNSIFYRIFKARFFPTGTILEAKELASASYAWKSIPKGHEVILKGALWRVGDGQHIRIWGDNWLPLKGKAKVTSP
;
A
#
# COMPACT_ATOMS: atom_id res chain seq x y z
N MET A 1 -17.25 1.73 10.81
CA MET A 1 -18.11 2.93 10.71
C MET A 1 -19.08 2.85 9.54
N SER A 2 -18.62 2.60 8.31
CA SER A 2 -19.44 2.55 7.07
C SER A 2 -20.59 1.54 7.13
N ARG A 3 -20.38 0.33 7.69
CA ARG A 3 -21.40 -0.68 7.88
C ARG A 3 -22.59 -0.21 8.75
N LYS A 4 -22.28 0.50 9.85
CA LYS A 4 -23.31 1.08 10.74
C LYS A 4 -24.11 2.16 10.03
N PHE A 5 -23.44 3.00 9.24
CA PHE A 5 -24.06 4.04 8.44
C PHE A 5 -25.01 3.45 7.37
N TRP A 6 -24.54 2.46 6.62
CA TRP A 6 -25.35 1.81 5.58
C TRP A 6 -26.65 1.21 6.12
N TRP A 7 -26.59 0.54 7.27
CA TRP A 7 -27.77 -0.04 7.90
C TRP A 7 -28.58 0.98 8.71
N GLY A 8 -28.25 2.26 8.64
CA GLY A 8 -29.00 3.36 9.25
C GLY A 8 -29.06 3.28 10.78
N GLN A 9 -28.01 2.78 11.42
CA GLN A 9 -27.91 2.79 12.89
C GLN A 9 -27.75 4.21 13.39
N ARG A 10 -28.70 4.66 14.23
CA ARG A 10 -28.64 5.95 14.95
C ARG A 10 -28.59 5.66 16.43
N GLY A 11 -27.53 6.14 17.11
CA GLY A 11 -27.31 5.97 18.55
C GLY A 11 -27.22 4.49 18.94
N GLU A 12 -27.89 4.13 20.03
CA GLU A 12 -27.89 2.77 20.57
C GLU A 12 -28.90 1.81 19.91
N ARG A 13 -29.77 2.30 19.05
CA ARG A 13 -30.74 1.44 18.35
C ARG A 13 -30.05 0.55 17.33
N ARG A 14 -29.93 -0.73 17.65
CA ARG A 14 -29.43 -1.75 16.72
C ARG A 14 -30.51 -2.06 15.70
N LYS A 15 -30.15 -1.90 14.41
CA LYS A 15 -30.97 -2.41 13.29
C LYS A 15 -30.43 -3.74 12.81
N VAL A 16 -31.32 -4.58 12.30
CA VAL A 16 -30.96 -5.89 11.76
C VAL A 16 -30.11 -5.72 10.50
N HIS A 17 -28.97 -6.40 10.46
CA HIS A 17 -28.11 -6.48 9.30
C HIS A 17 -28.51 -7.73 8.50
N TRP A 18 -29.27 -7.57 7.45
CA TRP A 18 -29.80 -8.65 6.64
C TRP A 18 -28.72 -9.42 5.87
N ILE A 19 -27.62 -8.76 5.52
CA ILE A 19 -26.55 -9.31 4.68
C ILE A 19 -25.21 -8.96 5.34
N ARG A 20 -24.26 -9.87 5.26
CA ARG A 20 -22.89 -9.63 5.73
C ARG A 20 -22.25 -8.51 4.91
N TRP A 21 -21.44 -7.67 5.57
CA TRP A 21 -20.73 -6.59 4.88
C TRP A 21 -19.77 -7.11 3.81
N ASP A 22 -19.10 -8.23 4.08
CA ASP A 22 -18.16 -8.86 3.18
C ASP A 22 -18.84 -9.35 1.89
N ASP A 23 -20.07 -9.83 2.00
CA ASP A 23 -20.87 -10.22 0.83
C ASP A 23 -21.26 -9.01 0.00
N LEU A 24 -21.61 -7.87 0.61
CA LEU A 24 -21.88 -6.62 -0.10
C LEU A 24 -20.63 -6.09 -0.86
N CYS A 25 -19.42 -6.40 -0.38
CA CYS A 25 -18.17 -6.02 -1.03
C CYS A 25 -17.81 -6.92 -2.22
N ARG A 26 -18.43 -8.09 -2.39
CA ARG A 26 -18.16 -8.96 -3.53
C ARG A 26 -18.53 -8.29 -4.86
N HIS A 27 -17.86 -8.73 -5.91
CA HIS A 27 -17.96 -8.12 -7.24
C HIS A 27 -19.38 -8.22 -7.82
N LYS A 28 -19.80 -7.20 -8.57
CA LYS A 28 -21.09 -7.11 -9.22
C LYS A 28 -21.38 -8.30 -10.16
N ASN A 29 -20.36 -8.83 -10.82
CA ASN A 29 -20.47 -10.01 -11.68
C ASN A 29 -20.93 -11.27 -10.94
N GLN A 30 -20.84 -11.27 -9.61
CA GLN A 30 -21.29 -12.34 -8.73
C GLN A 30 -22.67 -12.06 -8.12
N GLY A 31 -23.38 -11.05 -8.64
CA GLY A 31 -24.72 -10.66 -8.17
C GLY A 31 -24.73 -9.80 -6.91
N TRP A 32 -23.58 -9.26 -6.48
CA TRP A 32 -23.42 -8.43 -5.28
C TRP A 32 -23.27 -6.94 -5.60
N MET A 33 -23.23 -6.10 -4.59
CA MET A 33 -23.24 -4.64 -4.79
C MET A 33 -21.86 -4.07 -5.16
N GLY A 34 -20.78 -4.81 -4.93
CA GLY A 34 -19.42 -4.38 -5.26
C GLY A 34 -18.95 -3.19 -4.43
N PHE A 35 -19.34 -3.13 -3.15
CA PHE A 35 -18.81 -2.10 -2.26
C PHE A 35 -17.30 -2.26 -2.08
N LYS A 36 -16.59 -1.14 -2.02
CA LYS A 36 -15.16 -1.17 -1.80
C LYS A 36 -14.86 -1.64 -0.37
N ASP A 37 -13.96 -2.61 -0.26
CA ASP A 37 -13.30 -2.89 1.01
C ASP A 37 -12.43 -1.68 1.37
N LEU A 38 -12.83 -0.97 2.42
CA LEU A 38 -12.16 0.26 2.82
C LEU A 38 -10.75 0.00 3.38
N THR A 39 -10.49 -1.18 3.91
CA THR A 39 -9.16 -1.56 4.40
C THR A 39 -8.21 -1.72 3.22
N MET A 40 -8.57 -2.56 2.25
CA MET A 40 -7.77 -2.75 1.04
C MET A 40 -7.64 -1.44 0.22
N PHE A 41 -8.71 -0.65 0.16
CA PHE A 41 -8.65 0.65 -0.51
C PHE A 41 -7.68 1.61 0.18
N ASN A 42 -7.68 1.66 1.51
CA ASN A 42 -6.74 2.49 2.27
C ASN A 42 -5.29 2.03 2.08
N GLU A 43 -5.04 0.73 2.10
CA GLU A 43 -3.71 0.17 1.81
C GLU A 43 -3.23 0.54 0.40
N ALA A 44 -4.10 0.45 -0.60
CA ALA A 44 -3.78 0.86 -1.97
C ALA A 44 -3.47 2.37 -2.06
N MET A 45 -4.19 3.21 -1.32
CA MET A 45 -3.90 4.64 -1.27
C MET A 45 -2.56 4.94 -0.59
N LEU A 46 -2.22 4.23 0.49
CA LEU A 46 -0.92 4.34 1.14
C LEU A 46 0.21 3.84 0.23
N ALA A 47 0.00 2.75 -0.50
CA ALA A 47 0.94 2.26 -1.50
C ALA A 47 1.17 3.29 -2.61
N LYS A 48 0.11 3.97 -3.08
CA LYS A 48 0.24 5.06 -4.05
C LYS A 48 1.10 6.22 -3.52
N LEU A 49 0.97 6.58 -2.25
CA LEU A 49 1.81 7.61 -1.64
C LEU A 49 3.27 7.17 -1.56
N ALA A 50 3.53 5.93 -1.14
CA ALA A 50 4.87 5.37 -1.09
C ALA A 50 5.48 5.25 -2.50
N TRP A 51 4.69 4.86 -3.51
CA TRP A 51 5.11 4.84 -4.91
C TRP A 51 5.51 6.22 -5.42
N ARG A 52 4.73 7.25 -5.06
CA ARG A 52 5.06 8.63 -5.41
C ARG A 52 6.39 9.09 -4.81
N LEU A 53 6.70 8.67 -3.58
CA LEU A 53 8.00 8.94 -2.95
C LEU A 53 9.18 8.21 -3.60
N LEU A 54 8.93 7.20 -4.43
CA LEU A 54 9.96 6.49 -5.20
C LEU A 54 10.25 7.15 -6.56
N HIS A 55 9.26 7.82 -7.16
CA HIS A 55 9.33 8.23 -8.58
C HIS A 55 9.26 9.74 -8.81
N ASP A 56 8.77 10.52 -7.84
CA ASP A 56 8.53 11.96 -7.99
C ASP A 56 9.44 12.74 -7.03
N ASP A 57 10.71 12.80 -7.35
CA ASP A 57 11.75 13.48 -6.55
C ASP A 57 11.67 15.01 -6.61
N ASN A 58 10.97 15.58 -7.60
CA ASN A 58 10.79 17.01 -7.75
C ASN A 58 9.64 17.58 -6.91
N SER A 59 8.75 16.74 -6.39
CA SER A 59 7.61 17.21 -5.61
C SER A 59 8.00 17.76 -4.25
N ILE A 60 7.26 18.78 -3.80
CA ILE A 60 7.38 19.31 -2.42
C ILE A 60 7.17 18.20 -1.39
N PHE A 61 6.21 17.30 -1.67
CA PHE A 61 5.94 16.13 -0.85
C PHE A 61 7.20 15.26 -0.65
N TYR A 62 7.88 14.90 -1.73
CA TYR A 62 9.13 14.14 -1.67
C TYR A 62 10.21 14.88 -0.88
N ARG A 63 10.43 16.17 -1.18
CA ARG A 63 11.48 16.98 -0.53
C ARG A 63 11.30 17.06 0.99
N ILE A 64 10.07 17.29 1.46
CA ILE A 64 9.75 17.36 2.89
C ILE A 64 9.97 15.99 3.55
N PHE A 65 9.46 14.92 2.93
CA PHE A 65 9.56 13.58 3.50
C PHE A 65 11.02 13.08 3.48
N LYS A 66 11.75 13.31 2.41
CA LYS A 66 13.17 12.96 2.32
C LYS A 66 13.99 13.65 3.42
N ALA A 67 13.89 14.95 3.54
CA ALA A 67 14.67 15.71 4.53
C ALA A 67 14.43 15.23 5.97
N ARG A 68 13.21 14.76 6.28
CA ARG A 68 12.82 14.41 7.65
C ARG A 68 12.98 12.92 7.97
N PHE A 69 12.73 12.03 7.03
CA PHE A 69 12.55 10.60 7.31
C PHE A 69 13.58 9.68 6.64
N PHE A 70 14.12 10.07 5.50
CA PHE A 70 15.15 9.31 4.79
C PHE A 70 16.15 10.25 4.08
N PRO A 71 16.89 11.08 4.84
CA PRO A 71 17.82 12.05 4.27
C PRO A 71 18.89 11.40 3.39
N THR A 72 19.25 10.16 3.72
CA THR A 72 20.17 9.32 2.94
C THR A 72 19.41 8.11 2.40
N GLY A 73 19.70 7.70 1.17
CA GLY A 73 19.06 6.53 0.54
C GLY A 73 17.66 6.78 -0.01
N THR A 74 16.88 5.73 -0.05
CA THR A 74 15.51 5.71 -0.59
C THR A 74 14.48 5.42 0.50
N ILE A 75 13.19 5.64 0.19
CA ILE A 75 12.10 5.28 1.09
C ILE A 75 12.10 3.78 1.42
N LEU A 76 12.63 2.93 0.53
CA LEU A 76 12.70 1.48 0.73
C LEU A 76 13.63 1.08 1.88
N GLU A 77 14.59 1.94 2.20
CA GLU A 77 15.58 1.75 3.26
C GLU A 77 15.24 2.54 4.53
N ALA A 78 14.16 3.31 4.49
CA ALA A 78 13.76 4.18 5.58
C ALA A 78 13.36 3.37 6.81
N LYS A 79 13.95 3.71 7.97
CA LYS A 79 13.61 3.10 9.25
C LYS A 79 12.39 3.77 9.88
N GLU A 80 11.61 3.01 10.63
CA GLU A 80 10.55 3.57 11.46
C GLU A 80 11.14 4.48 12.55
N LEU A 81 10.65 5.72 12.61
CA LEU A 81 11.00 6.66 13.67
C LEU A 81 9.89 6.70 14.71
N ALA A 82 10.24 6.43 15.97
CA ALA A 82 9.29 6.42 17.08
C ALA A 82 8.53 7.76 17.24
N SER A 83 9.21 8.88 16.96
CA SER A 83 8.67 10.24 17.03
C SER A 83 7.97 10.69 15.74
N ALA A 84 7.71 9.79 14.81
CA ALA A 84 7.13 10.13 13.52
C ALA A 84 5.65 10.51 13.63
N SER A 85 5.20 11.39 12.73
CA SER A 85 3.79 11.74 12.59
C SER A 85 2.93 10.53 12.21
N TYR A 86 1.63 10.61 12.49
CA TYR A 86 0.69 9.55 12.11
C TYR A 86 0.73 9.23 10.61
N ALA A 87 0.87 10.26 9.78
CA ALA A 87 0.99 10.10 8.33
C ALA A 87 2.23 9.27 7.94
N TRP A 88 3.38 9.52 8.56
CA TRP A 88 4.58 8.73 8.30
C TRP A 88 4.43 7.29 8.78
N LYS A 89 3.88 7.07 9.97
CA LYS A 89 3.65 5.72 10.53
C LYS A 89 2.71 4.86 9.67
N SER A 90 1.87 5.47 8.85
CA SER A 90 0.99 4.72 7.92
C SER A 90 1.65 4.38 6.58
N ILE A 91 2.66 5.12 6.14
CA ILE A 91 3.35 4.87 4.85
C ILE A 91 4.05 3.50 4.79
N PRO A 92 4.68 2.97 5.86
CA PRO A 92 5.28 1.63 5.84
C PRO A 92 4.31 0.52 5.43
N LYS A 93 3.03 0.62 5.76
CA LYS A 93 2.01 -0.33 5.28
C LYS A 93 1.86 -0.32 3.76
N GLY A 94 1.90 0.87 3.16
CA GLY A 94 1.91 1.01 1.71
C GLY A 94 3.22 0.52 1.08
N HIS A 95 4.34 0.72 1.75
CA HIS A 95 5.65 0.22 1.35
C HIS A 95 5.70 -1.31 1.28
N GLU A 96 5.12 -2.02 2.25
CA GLU A 96 5.00 -3.48 2.20
C GLU A 96 4.26 -3.97 0.96
N VAL A 97 3.19 -3.29 0.57
CA VAL A 97 2.44 -3.63 -0.66
C VAL A 97 3.33 -3.48 -1.89
N ILE A 98 4.14 -2.41 -1.95
CA ILE A 98 5.09 -2.19 -3.04
C ILE A 98 6.15 -3.28 -3.05
N LEU A 99 6.75 -3.61 -1.92
CA LEU A 99 7.78 -4.64 -1.83
C LEU A 99 7.30 -6.02 -2.30
N LYS A 100 6.02 -6.33 -2.04
CA LYS A 100 5.41 -7.61 -2.48
C LYS A 100 5.11 -7.64 -3.98
N GLY A 101 4.84 -6.48 -4.59
CA GLY A 101 4.38 -6.40 -5.98
C GLY A 101 5.34 -5.71 -6.94
N ALA A 102 6.31 -4.93 -6.45
CA ALA A 102 7.24 -4.20 -7.31
C ALA A 102 8.25 -5.15 -7.96
N LEU A 103 8.40 -4.98 -9.25
CA LEU A 103 9.37 -5.67 -10.06
C LEU A 103 10.24 -4.65 -10.81
N TRP A 104 11.53 -4.78 -10.73
CA TRP A 104 12.43 -3.95 -11.51
C TRP A 104 12.35 -4.32 -12.99
N ARG A 105 12.14 -3.32 -13.82
CA ARG A 105 12.30 -3.47 -15.26
C ARG A 105 13.78 -3.24 -15.61
N VAL A 106 14.45 -4.28 -16.05
CA VAL A 106 15.85 -4.22 -16.45
C VAL A 106 15.97 -3.42 -17.75
N GLY A 107 16.71 -2.30 -17.71
CA GLY A 107 17.13 -1.56 -18.88
C GLY A 107 18.55 -1.98 -19.29
N ASP A 108 19.53 -1.12 -19.01
CA ASP A 108 20.96 -1.36 -19.26
C ASP A 108 21.65 -2.22 -18.16
N GLY A 109 20.94 -2.54 -17.10
CA GLY A 109 21.45 -3.35 -15.99
C GLY A 109 22.34 -2.62 -14.99
N GLN A 110 22.70 -1.35 -15.19
CA GLN A 110 23.65 -0.62 -14.34
C GLN A 110 23.16 -0.37 -12.92
N HIS A 111 21.84 -0.30 -12.73
CA HIS A 111 21.20 0.04 -11.46
C HIS A 111 20.56 -1.14 -10.73
N ILE A 112 20.73 -2.36 -11.22
CA ILE A 112 20.15 -3.57 -10.64
C ILE A 112 21.18 -4.41 -9.93
N ARG A 113 20.84 -4.82 -8.70
CA ARG A 113 21.59 -5.83 -7.95
C ARG A 113 21.01 -7.21 -8.23
N ILE A 114 21.75 -8.04 -8.94
CA ILE A 114 21.32 -9.39 -9.39
C ILE A 114 20.73 -10.19 -8.22
N TRP A 115 21.41 -10.21 -7.09
CA TRP A 115 21.06 -11.02 -5.92
C TRP A 115 20.12 -10.35 -4.92
N GLY A 116 19.91 -9.04 -5.03
CA GLY A 116 19.18 -8.27 -4.03
C GLY A 116 17.80 -7.81 -4.46
N ASP A 117 17.66 -7.48 -5.74
CA ASP A 117 16.49 -6.81 -6.26
C ASP A 117 15.49 -7.81 -6.89
N ASN A 118 14.20 -7.44 -6.87
CA ASN A 118 13.14 -8.21 -7.49
C ASN A 118 13.07 -7.86 -8.98
N TRP A 119 13.59 -8.69 -9.87
CA TRP A 119 13.59 -8.43 -11.31
C TRP A 119 13.12 -9.61 -12.17
N LEU A 120 12.94 -10.78 -11.57
CA LEU A 120 12.43 -11.93 -12.29
C LEU A 120 10.90 -11.93 -12.35
N PRO A 121 10.27 -12.00 -13.55
CA PRO A 121 8.82 -12.01 -13.69
C PRO A 121 8.21 -13.41 -13.41
N LEU A 122 8.72 -14.10 -12.39
CA LEU A 122 8.26 -15.43 -12.01
C LEU A 122 7.33 -15.35 -10.80
N LYS A 123 6.18 -16.00 -10.89
CA LYS A 123 5.25 -16.11 -9.76
C LYS A 123 5.94 -16.78 -8.57
N GLY A 124 6.08 -16.05 -7.46
CA GLY A 124 6.65 -16.55 -6.21
C GLY A 124 8.17 -16.48 -6.07
N LYS A 125 8.93 -16.18 -7.12
CA LYS A 125 10.38 -16.01 -7.07
C LYS A 125 10.79 -14.79 -7.89
N ALA A 126 10.68 -13.63 -7.30
CA ALA A 126 11.10 -12.38 -7.95
C ALA A 126 12.60 -12.08 -7.80
N LYS A 127 13.29 -12.83 -6.94
CA LYS A 127 14.74 -12.70 -6.68
C LYS A 127 15.47 -13.92 -7.15
N VAL A 128 16.71 -13.72 -7.62
CA VAL A 128 17.67 -14.80 -7.78
C VAL A 128 18.17 -15.16 -6.39
N THR A 129 17.96 -16.39 -5.99
CA THR A 129 18.63 -16.98 -4.82
C THR A 129 19.95 -17.55 -5.28
N SER A 130 21.03 -17.24 -4.59
CA SER A 130 22.36 -17.78 -4.85
C SER A 130 22.33 -19.28 -5.07
N PRO A 131 23.17 -19.82 -5.95
CA PRO A 131 23.34 -21.25 -6.09
C PRO A 131 23.80 -21.89 -4.79
#